data_e680c7fe6a56722d25091298a56caaa2
#
_entry.id   e680c7fe6a56722d25091298a56caaa2
#
_cell.length_a   1.000
_cell.length_b   1.000
_cell.length_c   1.000
_cell.angle_alpha   90.00
_cell.angle_beta   90.00
_cell.angle_gamma   90.00
#
_symmetry.space_group_name_H-M   'P 1'
#
loop_
_entity.id
_entity.type
_entity.pdbx_description
1 polymer ?
#
loop_
_entity_poly.entity_id
_entity_poly.type
_entity_poly.pdbx_seq_one_letter_code
_entity_poly.pdbx_strand_id
1 'polypeptide(L)'
;SPYLLQHSSNPVWWQEWSAEIIQYAVDGKKPLFVSVGYATCHWCHVMAAEAFSDIDTANFLNSHFICIKVDREQRPDIDQFMMQYLTALSGNGGWPLNVFLTADLRPIYALTYAPVRSSGPQQSFLSIAKKVHEYYEKNADDIEPFITKEVHPPIAGEESLVKNLLSYYDPDYGGFDPGQKFPPHSTLLYLLYFLCVENNPDVQTICRKTLDAMRLGGLNDHLQGGIFRYCVDRQWTIPHFEKMLYDQAMALWCYSLAYKVIGKSEYKKMAESIVRCLDDCFADNGLFISAHDADTEHVEGATYVWSYTELKDFLGPDEFKRFCASYDIDEQGNFEGLIHLIRKNDVSLYDIEDKLLFLRNKRAQPARDNKIICGINALVAIAMIQAGRNLERPELEEKAAQIIRRLIDLFWDGKTLGHSYYNGAKQNKNFLFDAAALLTAISMIYENDASWNTLMTTIAAYVESFRDGEKWVESRAADFQQVFASWFDHPIPSSVSLAEMGRTRVALLTGKETKFKSYRASYQADFFNITVMMNNGLFHVISSKSAVAWSELSPNTLQTRGETQTDCYRGTCRVLKEK
;
A
#
# COMPACT_ATOMS: atom_id res chain seq x y z
N SER A 1 -13.68 11.84 8.18
CA SER A 1 -13.48 10.65 7.35
C SER A 1 -14.52 9.57 7.67
N PRO A 2 -14.70 8.55 6.83
CA PRO A 2 -15.54 7.39 7.14
C PRO A 2 -15.17 6.74 8.47
N TYR A 3 -13.87 6.59 8.73
CA TYR A 3 -13.35 6.02 9.98
C TYR A 3 -13.80 6.78 11.24
N LEU A 4 -13.72 8.11 11.23
CA LEU A 4 -14.17 8.90 12.36
C LEU A 4 -15.69 8.76 12.57
N LEU A 5 -16.46 8.72 11.49
CA LEU A 5 -17.93 8.57 11.55
C LEU A 5 -18.35 7.22 12.14
N GLN A 6 -17.61 6.14 11.91
CA GLN A 6 -17.87 4.81 12.51
C GLN A 6 -17.80 4.85 14.06
N HIS A 7 -17.05 5.80 14.62
CA HIS A 7 -16.89 5.96 16.07
C HIS A 7 -17.84 6.99 16.71
N SER A 8 -18.72 7.61 15.94
CA SER A 8 -19.63 8.67 16.42
C SER A 8 -20.63 8.21 17.48
N SER A 9 -20.95 6.90 17.53
CA SER A 9 -21.86 6.30 18.51
C SER A 9 -21.16 5.76 19.76
N ASN A 10 -19.83 5.76 19.82
CA ASN A 10 -19.11 5.31 21.01
C ASN A 10 -19.35 6.27 22.20
N PRO A 11 -19.42 5.78 23.44
CA PRO A 11 -19.52 6.62 24.62
C PRO A 11 -18.24 7.42 24.95
N VAL A 12 -17.12 7.10 24.32
CA VAL A 12 -15.86 7.87 24.40
C VAL A 12 -16.03 9.19 23.63
N TRP A 13 -15.64 10.31 24.22
CA TRP A 13 -15.76 11.65 23.64
C TRP A 13 -14.63 11.91 22.63
N TRP A 14 -14.70 11.25 21.51
CA TRP A 14 -13.71 11.37 20.46
C TRP A 14 -13.63 12.77 19.85
N GLN A 15 -12.43 13.29 19.78
CA GLN A 15 -12.08 14.52 19.07
C GLN A 15 -11.33 14.19 17.79
N GLU A 16 -11.40 15.10 16.82
CA GLU A 16 -10.52 15.07 15.65
C GLU A 16 -9.21 15.77 16.00
N TRP A 17 -8.09 15.34 15.39
CA TRP A 17 -6.80 15.99 15.59
C TRP A 17 -6.81 17.41 15.03
N SER A 18 -6.60 18.40 15.88
CA SER A 18 -6.45 19.79 15.50
C SER A 18 -5.53 20.55 16.46
N ALA A 19 -4.99 21.68 15.98
CA ALA A 19 -4.15 22.53 16.82
C ALA A 19 -4.90 23.04 18.05
N GLU A 20 -6.21 23.33 17.92
CA GLU A 20 -7.07 23.79 19.01
C GLU A 20 -7.23 22.75 20.11
N ILE A 21 -7.43 21.47 19.73
CA ILE A 21 -7.56 20.37 20.70
C ILE A 21 -6.22 20.12 21.43
N ILE A 22 -5.10 20.18 20.71
CA ILE A 22 -3.78 20.05 21.34
C ILE A 22 -3.52 21.21 22.30
N GLN A 23 -3.83 22.46 21.90
CA GLN A 23 -3.68 23.61 22.78
C GLN A 23 -4.58 23.50 24.02
N TYR A 24 -5.82 23.03 23.85
CA TYR A 24 -6.73 22.79 24.98
C TYR A 24 -6.16 21.74 25.97
N ALA A 25 -5.50 20.70 25.47
CA ALA A 25 -4.83 19.71 26.32
C ALA A 25 -3.64 20.32 27.08
N VAL A 26 -2.84 21.15 26.41
CA VAL A 26 -1.69 21.87 27.00
C VAL A 26 -2.15 22.81 28.11
N ASP A 27 -3.16 23.65 27.84
CA ASP A 27 -3.68 24.63 28.80
C ASP A 27 -4.28 23.93 30.05
N GLY A 28 -4.96 22.80 29.84
CA GLY A 28 -5.54 21.97 30.88
C GLY A 28 -4.57 20.99 31.55
N LYS A 29 -3.33 20.89 31.08
CA LYS A 29 -2.33 19.88 31.50
C LYS A 29 -2.89 18.45 31.48
N LYS A 30 -3.80 18.17 30.56
CA LYS A 30 -4.50 16.90 30.47
C LYS A 30 -3.82 16.00 29.43
N PRO A 31 -3.44 14.74 29.78
CA PRO A 31 -2.80 13.83 28.84
C PRO A 31 -3.77 13.44 27.72
N LEU A 32 -3.20 12.99 26.61
CA LEU A 32 -3.93 12.57 25.42
C LEU A 32 -4.01 11.04 25.35
N PHE A 33 -5.15 10.54 24.89
CA PHE A 33 -5.29 9.20 24.38
C PHE A 33 -5.61 9.28 22.89
N VAL A 34 -4.70 8.80 22.05
CA VAL A 34 -4.82 8.85 20.59
C VAL A 34 -4.99 7.45 20.06
N SER A 35 -6.08 7.21 19.32
CA SER A 35 -6.34 5.93 18.66
C SER A 35 -6.33 6.13 17.15
N VAL A 36 -5.37 5.50 16.50
CA VAL A 36 -5.14 5.55 15.04
C VAL A 36 -5.62 4.26 14.39
N GLY A 37 -6.29 4.37 13.26
CA GLY A 37 -6.76 3.25 12.48
C GLY A 37 -7.27 3.70 11.11
N TYR A 38 -8.09 2.88 10.47
CA TYR A 38 -8.69 3.18 9.16
C TYR A 38 -10.03 2.46 9.00
N ALA A 39 -10.85 2.90 8.04
CA ALA A 39 -12.27 2.54 7.97
C ALA A 39 -12.53 1.04 7.74
N THR A 40 -11.63 0.33 7.08
CA THR A 40 -11.77 -1.10 6.74
C THR A 40 -10.97 -2.03 7.65
N CYS A 41 -10.48 -1.51 8.79
CA CYS A 41 -9.65 -2.24 9.73
C CYS A 41 -10.50 -3.11 10.66
N HIS A 42 -10.54 -4.42 10.45
CA HIS A 42 -11.31 -5.38 11.26
C HIS A 42 -11.04 -5.24 12.77
N TRP A 43 -9.79 -5.30 13.20
CA TRP A 43 -9.45 -5.17 14.63
C TRP A 43 -9.77 -3.80 15.22
N CYS A 44 -9.88 -2.75 14.38
CA CYS A 44 -10.39 -1.45 14.82
C CYS A 44 -11.90 -1.53 15.08
N HIS A 45 -12.66 -2.27 14.26
CA HIS A 45 -14.09 -2.51 14.48
C HIS A 45 -14.32 -3.35 15.74
N VAL A 46 -13.54 -4.39 15.95
CA VAL A 46 -13.62 -5.21 17.18
C VAL A 46 -13.39 -4.32 18.42
N MET A 47 -12.34 -3.51 18.43
CA MET A 47 -12.04 -2.63 19.57
C MET A 47 -13.10 -1.52 19.74
N ALA A 48 -13.70 -1.03 18.67
CA ALA A 48 -14.81 -0.09 18.70
C ALA A 48 -16.07 -0.68 19.36
N ALA A 49 -16.39 -1.92 19.00
CA ALA A 49 -17.55 -2.64 19.55
C ALA A 49 -17.34 -3.09 21.01
N GLU A 50 -16.10 -3.35 21.39
CA GLU A 50 -15.73 -3.85 22.71
C GLU A 50 -15.28 -2.70 23.66
N ALA A 51 -13.95 -2.43 23.69
CA ALA A 51 -13.33 -1.55 24.69
C ALA A 51 -13.83 -0.10 24.60
N PHE A 52 -14.11 0.41 23.40
CA PHE A 52 -14.60 1.79 23.23
C PHE A 52 -16.12 1.95 23.40
N SER A 53 -16.86 0.84 23.48
CA SER A 53 -18.29 0.81 23.80
C SER A 53 -18.57 0.45 25.26
N ASP A 54 -17.54 0.05 26.02
CA ASP A 54 -17.65 -0.21 27.46
C ASP A 54 -17.77 1.09 28.25
N ILE A 55 -18.85 1.21 29.05
CA ILE A 55 -19.18 2.43 29.78
C ILE A 55 -18.13 2.79 30.84
N ASP A 56 -17.56 1.80 31.53
CA ASP A 56 -16.57 2.06 32.58
C ASP A 56 -15.27 2.56 31.97
N THR A 57 -14.87 1.98 30.82
CA THR A 57 -13.73 2.42 30.01
C THR A 57 -13.93 3.85 29.51
N ALA A 58 -15.12 4.14 28.95
CA ALA A 58 -15.41 5.46 28.40
C ALA A 58 -15.43 6.53 29.50
N ASN A 59 -16.08 6.26 30.65
CA ASN A 59 -16.12 7.18 31.79
C ASN A 59 -14.70 7.50 32.29
N PHE A 60 -13.84 6.49 32.39
CA PHE A 60 -12.47 6.69 32.83
C PHE A 60 -11.68 7.53 31.82
N LEU A 61 -11.75 7.17 30.52
CA LEU A 61 -11.06 7.91 29.46
C LEU A 61 -11.52 9.37 29.39
N ASN A 62 -12.82 9.62 29.35
CA ASN A 62 -13.40 10.97 29.27
C ASN A 62 -12.99 11.85 30.45
N SER A 63 -12.87 11.25 31.65
CA SER A 63 -12.48 11.99 32.85
C SER A 63 -10.99 12.36 32.86
N HIS A 64 -10.12 11.47 32.40
CA HIS A 64 -8.68 11.58 32.62
C HIS A 64 -7.87 11.93 31.38
N PHE A 65 -8.41 11.78 30.16
CA PHE A 65 -7.71 12.04 28.91
C PHE A 65 -8.52 12.94 27.97
N ILE A 66 -7.83 13.61 27.06
CA ILE A 66 -8.44 14.10 25.83
C ILE A 66 -8.31 12.96 24.79
N CYS A 67 -9.45 12.42 24.37
CA CYS A 67 -9.49 11.27 23.46
C CYS A 67 -9.52 11.75 22.02
N ILE A 68 -8.51 11.39 21.22
CA ILE A 68 -8.39 11.78 19.81
C ILE A 68 -8.46 10.56 18.92
N LYS A 69 -9.28 10.64 17.86
CA LYS A 69 -9.37 9.62 16.82
C LYS A 69 -8.67 10.10 15.57
N VAL A 70 -7.78 9.27 15.00
CA VAL A 70 -6.99 9.62 13.83
C VAL A 70 -7.19 8.57 12.74
N ASP A 71 -7.59 9.02 11.55
CA ASP A 71 -7.56 8.20 10.35
C ASP A 71 -6.14 8.22 9.76
N ARG A 72 -5.46 7.07 9.75
CA ARG A 72 -4.08 6.95 9.27
C ARG A 72 -3.92 7.34 7.80
N GLU A 73 -4.97 7.14 7.01
CA GLU A 73 -4.94 7.50 5.60
C GLU A 73 -5.08 9.01 5.37
N GLN A 74 -5.62 9.75 6.34
CA GLN A 74 -5.67 11.21 6.31
C GLN A 74 -4.51 11.89 7.03
N ARG A 75 -3.89 11.18 8.00
CA ARG A 75 -2.76 11.69 8.79
C ARG A 75 -1.62 10.66 8.85
N PRO A 76 -1.01 10.34 7.70
CA PRO A 76 0.12 9.41 7.63
C PRO A 76 1.34 9.89 8.44
N ASP A 77 1.50 11.19 8.66
CA ASP A 77 2.54 11.78 9.51
C ASP A 77 2.38 11.38 10.99
N ILE A 78 1.17 11.47 11.52
CA ILE A 78 0.85 11.06 12.90
C ILE A 78 0.98 9.54 13.04
N ASP A 79 0.41 8.80 12.08
CA ASP A 79 0.50 7.33 12.06
C ASP A 79 1.96 6.86 12.07
N GLN A 80 2.79 7.41 11.19
CA GLN A 80 4.20 7.06 11.10
C GLN A 80 4.96 7.32 12.40
N PHE A 81 4.76 8.48 13.03
CA PHE A 81 5.41 8.82 14.29
C PHE A 81 5.02 7.84 15.40
N MET A 82 3.73 7.60 15.56
CA MET A 82 3.21 6.73 16.61
C MET A 82 3.56 5.26 16.38
N MET A 83 3.58 4.81 15.12
CA MET A 83 4.01 3.46 14.74
C MET A 83 5.49 3.24 15.04
N GLN A 84 6.35 4.24 14.79
CA GLN A 84 7.78 4.15 15.15
C GLN A 84 7.95 4.01 16.67
N TYR A 85 7.15 4.73 17.46
CA TYR A 85 7.18 4.59 18.92
C TYR A 85 6.72 3.20 19.37
N LEU A 86 5.58 2.71 18.86
CA LEU A 86 5.09 1.36 19.18
C LEU A 86 6.13 0.29 18.82
N THR A 87 6.71 0.38 17.64
CA THR A 87 7.72 -0.59 17.17
C THR A 87 8.99 -0.54 18.03
N ALA A 88 9.42 0.65 18.44
CA ALA A 88 10.56 0.82 19.35
C ALA A 88 10.28 0.22 20.74
N LEU A 89 9.02 0.26 21.21
CA LEU A 89 8.60 -0.24 22.51
C LEU A 89 8.41 -1.78 22.51
N SER A 90 7.78 -2.34 21.48
CA SER A 90 7.29 -3.72 21.46
C SER A 90 7.98 -4.64 20.43
N GLY A 91 8.74 -4.07 19.49
CA GLY A 91 9.31 -4.79 18.36
C GLY A 91 8.32 -5.08 17.22
N ASN A 92 7.03 -4.85 17.41
CA ASN A 92 5.97 -5.11 16.44
C ASN A 92 5.11 -3.86 16.21
N GLY A 93 4.51 -3.76 15.02
CA GLY A 93 3.55 -2.73 14.65
C GLY A 93 2.18 -3.32 14.33
N GLY A 94 1.15 -2.46 14.18
CA GLY A 94 -0.18 -2.87 13.75
C GLY A 94 -1.28 -1.90 14.17
N TRP A 95 -2.47 -2.10 13.62
CA TRP A 95 -3.68 -1.34 13.94
C TRP A 95 -4.74 -2.25 14.57
N PRO A 96 -5.61 -1.71 15.46
CA PRO A 96 -5.61 -0.30 15.92
C PRO A 96 -4.31 0.06 16.64
N LEU A 97 -3.84 1.28 16.45
CA LEU A 97 -2.66 1.81 17.13
C LEU A 97 -3.13 2.80 18.20
N ASN A 98 -2.94 2.46 19.46
CA ASN A 98 -3.40 3.22 20.60
C ASN A 98 -2.19 3.77 21.36
N VAL A 99 -2.11 5.09 21.49
CA VAL A 99 -0.96 5.77 22.11
C VAL A 99 -1.44 6.76 23.16
N PHE A 100 -0.83 6.68 24.34
CA PHE A 100 -1.00 7.68 25.40
C PHE A 100 0.16 8.68 25.32
N LEU A 101 -0.17 9.97 25.34
CA LEU A 101 0.78 11.06 25.25
C LEU A 101 0.60 12.03 26.40
N THR A 102 1.66 12.74 26.75
CA THR A 102 1.55 13.97 27.55
C THR A 102 0.83 15.05 26.75
N ALA A 103 0.38 16.12 27.41
CA ALA A 103 -0.26 17.25 26.75
C ALA A 103 0.63 17.91 25.67
N ASP A 104 1.95 17.86 25.83
CA ASP A 104 2.96 18.36 24.90
C ASP A 104 3.53 17.28 23.97
N LEU A 105 2.75 16.21 23.72
CA LEU A 105 2.97 15.17 22.70
C LEU A 105 4.17 14.23 22.96
N ARG A 106 4.67 14.11 24.19
CA ARG A 106 5.67 13.10 24.54
C ARG A 106 4.99 11.74 24.78
N PRO A 107 5.37 10.64 24.09
CA PRO A 107 4.72 9.35 24.26
C PRO A 107 4.98 8.75 25.65
N ILE A 108 3.93 8.17 26.25
CA ILE A 108 3.97 7.52 27.55
C ILE A 108 3.95 6.01 27.36
N TYR A 109 2.99 5.52 26.57
CA TYR A 109 2.79 4.10 26.30
C TYR A 109 2.04 3.89 24.99
N ALA A 110 2.28 2.76 24.33
CA ALA A 110 1.58 2.37 23.11
C ALA A 110 1.23 0.89 23.11
N LEU A 111 0.12 0.54 22.47
CA LEU A 111 -0.35 -0.83 22.26
C LEU A 111 -1.22 -0.92 21.00
N THR A 112 -1.42 -2.15 20.53
CA THR A 112 -2.42 -2.44 19.49
C THR A 112 -3.78 -2.73 20.14
N TYR A 113 -4.35 -3.90 19.91
CA TYR A 113 -5.60 -4.32 20.51
C TYR A 113 -5.42 -4.72 21.99
N ALA A 114 -6.41 -4.39 22.82
CA ALA A 114 -6.58 -4.94 24.17
C ALA A 114 -8.06 -5.20 24.46
N PRO A 115 -8.42 -6.34 25.10
CA PRO A 115 -9.79 -6.73 25.38
C PRO A 115 -10.44 -5.87 26.47
N VAL A 116 -11.77 -5.92 26.56
CA VAL A 116 -12.55 -5.29 27.67
C VAL A 116 -12.23 -5.94 29.01
N ARG A 117 -12.10 -7.26 29.03
CA ARG A 117 -11.82 -8.04 30.26
C ARG A 117 -10.48 -8.72 30.15
N SER A 118 -9.73 -8.72 31.25
CA SER A 118 -8.46 -9.44 31.32
C SER A 118 -8.69 -10.95 31.13
N SER A 119 -7.85 -11.59 30.31
CA SER A 119 -7.89 -13.03 30.03
C SER A 119 -6.48 -13.61 30.08
N GLY A 120 -6.21 -14.45 31.06
CA GLY A 120 -4.86 -15.00 31.27
C GLY A 120 -3.81 -13.90 31.49
N PRO A 121 -2.72 -13.87 30.71
CA PRO A 121 -1.70 -12.83 30.80
C PRO A 121 -2.11 -11.49 30.19
N GLN A 122 -3.19 -11.47 29.40
CA GLN A 122 -3.63 -10.29 28.67
C GLN A 122 -4.47 -9.38 29.58
N GLN A 123 -4.00 -8.14 29.78
CA GLN A 123 -4.70 -7.14 30.58
C GLN A 123 -5.82 -6.47 29.78
N SER A 124 -6.89 -6.08 30.52
CA SER A 124 -7.96 -5.28 29.90
C SER A 124 -7.47 -3.87 29.56
N PHE A 125 -8.07 -3.28 28.54
CA PHE A 125 -7.74 -1.91 28.11
C PHE A 125 -7.90 -0.90 29.25
N LEU A 126 -9.00 -0.98 30.01
CA LEU A 126 -9.24 -0.11 31.18
C LEU A 126 -8.12 -0.24 32.24
N SER A 127 -7.65 -1.46 32.52
CA SER A 127 -6.55 -1.69 33.46
C SER A 127 -5.25 -1.03 32.99
N ILE A 128 -4.97 -1.11 31.71
CA ILE A 128 -3.81 -0.45 31.08
C ILE A 128 -3.95 1.07 31.20
N ALA A 129 -5.09 1.64 30.79
CA ALA A 129 -5.33 3.08 30.85
C ALA A 129 -5.18 3.65 32.27
N LYS A 130 -5.67 2.92 33.29
CA LYS A 130 -5.49 3.31 34.72
C LYS A 130 -4.02 3.36 35.11
N LYS A 131 -3.24 2.34 34.76
CA LYS A 131 -1.81 2.30 35.08
C LYS A 131 -1.03 3.41 34.38
N VAL A 132 -1.37 3.71 33.11
CA VAL A 132 -0.74 4.80 32.37
C VAL A 132 -1.04 6.14 33.01
N HIS A 133 -2.30 6.36 33.44
CA HIS A 133 -2.68 7.59 34.13
C HIS A 133 -1.97 7.76 35.47
N GLU A 134 -1.91 6.69 36.29
CA GLU A 134 -1.17 6.69 37.56
C GLU A 134 0.33 6.96 37.37
N TYR A 135 0.90 6.43 36.30
CA TYR A 135 2.30 6.69 35.96
C TYR A 135 2.51 8.15 35.54
N TYR A 136 1.63 8.68 34.70
CA TYR A 136 1.66 10.08 34.25
C TYR A 136 1.58 11.05 35.42
N GLU A 137 0.66 10.84 36.36
CA GLU A 137 0.51 11.73 37.54
C GLU A 137 1.77 11.79 38.41
N LYS A 138 2.55 10.71 38.45
CA LYS A 138 3.76 10.63 39.28
C LYS A 138 5.03 11.10 38.55
N ASN A 139 5.06 11.02 37.24
CA ASN A 139 6.30 11.14 36.46
C ASN A 139 6.18 12.10 35.26
N ALA A 140 5.16 12.96 35.19
CA ALA A 140 4.88 13.79 34.01
C ALA A 140 6.10 14.61 33.54
N ASP A 141 6.88 15.13 34.49
CA ASP A 141 8.06 15.95 34.19
C ASP A 141 9.28 15.13 33.72
N ASP A 142 9.32 13.84 34.07
CA ASP A 142 10.43 12.93 33.75
C ASP A 142 10.25 12.16 32.44
N ILE A 143 9.09 12.32 31.74
CA ILE A 143 8.82 11.66 30.47
C ILE A 143 9.64 12.33 29.37
N GLU A 144 10.56 11.59 28.77
CA GLU A 144 11.44 12.11 27.74
C GLU A 144 10.73 12.19 26.37
N PRO A 145 11.07 13.17 25.52
CA PRO A 145 10.61 13.24 24.16
C PRO A 145 11.05 12.03 23.35
N PHE A 146 10.15 11.46 22.56
CA PHE A 146 10.54 10.46 21.56
C PHE A 146 11.04 11.17 20.31
N ILE A 147 12.30 10.93 19.98
CA ILE A 147 12.93 11.47 18.79
C ILE A 147 12.90 10.39 17.70
N THR A 148 12.18 10.65 16.62
CA THR A 148 12.19 9.78 15.45
C THR A 148 13.58 9.75 14.84
N LYS A 149 14.14 8.55 14.68
CA LYS A 149 15.42 8.38 14.00
C LYS A 149 15.14 8.14 12.53
N GLU A 150 15.86 8.85 11.67
CA GLU A 150 15.93 8.49 10.28
C GLU A 150 16.64 7.12 10.19
N VAL A 151 15.91 6.09 9.79
CA VAL A 151 16.49 4.77 9.61
C VAL A 151 17.01 4.69 8.17
N HIS A 152 18.32 4.86 8.00
CA HIS A 152 18.97 4.56 6.74
C HIS A 152 19.22 3.05 6.66
N PRO A 153 18.78 2.39 5.59
CA PRO A 153 19.14 1.00 5.40
C PRO A 153 20.67 0.86 5.30
N PRO A 154 21.27 -0.16 5.92
CA PRO A 154 22.70 -0.39 5.82
C PRO A 154 23.11 -0.64 4.36
N ILE A 155 24.26 -0.11 3.99
CA ILE A 155 24.78 -0.16 2.63
C ILE A 155 25.24 -1.58 2.28
N ALA A 156 24.56 -2.29 1.39
CA ALA A 156 24.94 -3.61 0.87
C ALA A 156 25.20 -3.56 -0.65
N GLY A 157 26.08 -4.42 -1.14
CA GLY A 157 26.24 -4.64 -2.58
C GLY A 157 25.04 -5.41 -3.16
N GLU A 158 24.79 -5.26 -4.46
CA GLU A 158 23.67 -5.89 -5.18
C GLU A 158 23.66 -7.43 -5.03
N GLU A 159 24.81 -8.08 -5.16
CA GLU A 159 24.98 -9.52 -4.94
C GLU A 159 24.61 -9.94 -3.50
N SER A 160 25.03 -9.15 -2.52
CA SER A 160 24.70 -9.39 -1.10
C SER A 160 23.20 -9.25 -0.85
N LEU A 161 22.52 -8.35 -1.57
CA LEU A 161 21.09 -8.14 -1.44
C LEU A 161 20.30 -9.34 -1.93
N VAL A 162 20.56 -9.79 -3.17
CA VAL A 162 19.89 -10.98 -3.74
C VAL A 162 20.11 -12.19 -2.82
N LYS A 163 21.35 -12.41 -2.38
CA LYS A 163 21.66 -13.51 -1.44
C LYS A 163 20.88 -13.41 -0.12
N ASN A 164 20.71 -12.21 0.42
CA ASN A 164 19.95 -12.01 1.64
C ASN A 164 18.45 -12.23 1.43
N LEU A 165 17.87 -11.73 0.34
CA LEU A 165 16.48 -12.01 -0.01
C LEU A 165 16.22 -13.52 -0.12
N LEU A 166 17.16 -14.27 -0.73
CA LEU A 166 17.09 -15.73 -0.80
C LEU A 166 17.05 -16.39 0.58
N SER A 167 17.72 -15.82 1.59
CA SER A 167 17.75 -16.39 2.95
C SER A 167 16.42 -16.23 3.72
N TYR A 168 15.55 -15.27 3.31
CA TYR A 168 14.22 -15.06 3.88
C TYR A 168 13.10 -15.74 3.09
N TYR A 169 13.43 -16.26 1.92
CA TYR A 169 12.46 -16.89 1.03
C TYR A 169 11.87 -18.16 1.63
N ASP A 170 10.56 -18.32 1.50
CA ASP A 170 9.86 -19.55 1.88
C ASP A 170 9.87 -20.55 0.72
N PRO A 171 10.70 -21.61 0.77
CA PRO A 171 10.82 -22.55 -0.34
C PRO A 171 9.61 -23.47 -0.48
N ASP A 172 8.76 -23.62 0.54
CA ASP A 172 7.59 -24.48 0.51
C ASP A 172 6.39 -23.79 -0.13
N TYR A 173 6.10 -22.56 0.28
CA TYR A 173 4.87 -21.86 -0.10
C TYR A 173 5.10 -20.55 -0.87
N GLY A 174 6.35 -20.14 -1.08
CA GLY A 174 6.66 -18.84 -1.70
C GLY A 174 6.44 -17.66 -0.75
N GLY A 175 6.87 -16.47 -1.17
CA GLY A 175 6.92 -15.30 -0.30
C GLY A 175 8.14 -15.29 0.61
N PHE A 176 8.21 -14.32 1.54
CA PHE A 176 9.42 -14.09 2.33
C PHE A 176 9.23 -14.20 3.85
N ASP A 177 8.01 -14.42 4.32
CA ASP A 177 7.68 -14.56 5.73
C ASP A 177 7.31 -15.99 6.11
N PRO A 178 7.70 -16.48 7.29
CA PRO A 178 7.39 -17.83 7.75
C PRO A 178 5.97 -17.97 8.34
N GLY A 179 5.28 -16.86 8.61
CA GLY A 179 3.95 -16.80 9.23
C GLY A 179 2.88 -16.28 8.29
N GLN A 180 2.24 -15.19 8.67
CA GLN A 180 1.29 -14.46 7.82
C GLN A 180 1.95 -14.04 6.51
N LYS A 181 1.21 -14.06 5.42
CA LYS A 181 1.74 -13.77 4.08
C LYS A 181 1.20 -12.44 3.57
N PHE A 182 2.04 -11.42 3.62
CA PHE A 182 1.80 -10.17 2.90
C PHE A 182 2.34 -10.27 1.47
N PRO A 183 1.63 -9.69 0.47
CA PRO A 183 2.15 -9.60 -0.88
C PRO A 183 3.47 -8.81 -0.91
N PRO A 184 4.61 -9.43 -1.28
CA PRO A 184 5.91 -8.77 -1.26
C PRO A 184 6.16 -7.99 -2.56
N HIS A 185 5.25 -7.07 -2.91
CA HIS A 185 5.22 -6.41 -4.21
C HIS A 185 6.52 -5.65 -4.52
N SER A 186 7.03 -4.85 -3.57
CA SER A 186 8.28 -4.09 -3.79
C SER A 186 9.49 -5.01 -4.02
N THR A 187 9.56 -6.12 -3.28
CA THR A 187 10.59 -7.14 -3.46
C THR A 187 10.46 -7.82 -4.83
N LEU A 188 9.24 -8.21 -5.22
CA LEU A 188 8.98 -8.83 -6.53
C LEU A 188 9.30 -7.88 -7.68
N LEU A 189 8.93 -6.60 -7.58
CA LEU A 189 9.28 -5.60 -8.59
C LEU A 189 10.80 -5.53 -8.78
N TYR A 190 11.56 -5.47 -7.68
CA TYR A 190 13.01 -5.48 -7.80
C TYR A 190 13.54 -6.73 -8.48
N LEU A 191 13.15 -7.90 -8.01
CA LEU A 191 13.64 -9.16 -8.58
C LEU A 191 13.26 -9.30 -10.06
N LEU A 192 12.08 -8.84 -10.47
CA LEU A 192 11.66 -8.84 -11.86
C LEU A 192 12.47 -7.85 -12.71
N TYR A 193 12.75 -6.63 -12.22
CA TYR A 193 13.64 -5.70 -12.91
C TYR A 193 15.10 -6.21 -12.95
N PHE A 194 15.56 -6.87 -11.90
CA PHE A 194 16.87 -7.54 -11.89
C PHE A 194 16.96 -8.58 -13.01
N LEU A 195 15.89 -9.37 -13.23
CA LEU A 195 15.81 -10.35 -14.33
C LEU A 195 15.83 -9.71 -15.73
N CYS A 196 15.50 -8.42 -15.88
CA CYS A 196 15.66 -7.71 -17.15
C CYS A 196 17.13 -7.52 -17.53
N VAL A 197 18.05 -7.59 -16.56
CA VAL A 197 19.46 -7.28 -16.73
C VAL A 197 20.32 -8.53 -16.60
N GLU A 198 19.93 -9.44 -15.71
CA GLU A 198 20.70 -10.64 -15.37
C GLU A 198 19.82 -11.89 -15.43
N ASN A 199 20.23 -12.87 -16.23
CA ASN A 199 19.55 -14.15 -16.27
C ASN A 199 19.94 -14.99 -15.04
N ASN A 200 19.07 -15.01 -14.03
CA ASN A 200 19.28 -15.76 -12.79
C ASN A 200 18.11 -16.73 -12.55
N PRO A 201 18.34 -18.05 -12.77
CA PRO A 201 17.30 -19.08 -12.64
C PRO A 201 16.69 -19.20 -11.25
N ASP A 202 17.48 -18.96 -10.20
CA ASP A 202 16.99 -19.03 -8.81
C ASP A 202 16.03 -17.88 -8.53
N VAL A 203 16.39 -16.66 -8.90
CA VAL A 203 15.53 -15.48 -8.80
C VAL A 203 14.24 -15.67 -9.62
N GLN A 204 14.35 -16.21 -10.82
CA GLN A 204 13.18 -16.50 -11.66
C GLN A 204 12.24 -17.52 -10.98
N THR A 205 12.80 -18.57 -10.38
CA THR A 205 12.04 -19.60 -9.65
C THR A 205 11.30 -19.00 -8.46
N ILE A 206 11.95 -18.15 -7.69
CA ILE A 206 11.36 -17.46 -6.54
C ILE A 206 10.21 -16.55 -6.97
N CYS A 207 10.42 -15.73 -7.99
CA CYS A 207 9.36 -14.87 -8.53
C CYS A 207 8.16 -15.71 -9.00
N ARG A 208 8.41 -16.77 -9.79
CA ARG A 208 7.34 -17.63 -10.30
C ARG A 208 6.56 -18.30 -9.17
N LYS A 209 7.25 -18.91 -8.21
CA LYS A 209 6.58 -19.62 -7.11
C LYS A 209 5.76 -18.68 -6.25
N THR A 210 6.29 -17.51 -5.93
CA THR A 210 5.56 -16.51 -5.12
C THR A 210 4.33 -15.97 -5.87
N LEU A 211 4.49 -15.56 -7.13
CA LEU A 211 3.39 -15.06 -7.95
C LEU A 211 2.31 -16.13 -8.19
N ASP A 212 2.72 -17.40 -8.41
CA ASP A 212 1.77 -18.51 -8.59
C ASP A 212 1.03 -18.82 -7.29
N ALA A 213 1.69 -18.80 -6.14
CA ALA A 213 1.05 -18.98 -4.84
C ALA A 213 0.02 -17.87 -4.54
N MET A 214 0.37 -16.60 -4.79
CA MET A 214 -0.53 -15.47 -4.61
C MET A 214 -1.77 -15.55 -5.52
N ARG A 215 -1.61 -15.90 -6.81
CA ARG A 215 -2.72 -15.93 -7.76
C ARG A 215 -3.59 -17.18 -7.69
N LEU A 216 -3.08 -18.32 -7.23
CA LEU A 216 -3.86 -19.56 -7.07
C LEU A 216 -4.49 -19.66 -5.68
N GLY A 217 -3.82 -19.09 -4.67
CA GLY A 217 -4.27 -19.10 -3.28
C GLY A 217 -5.48 -18.23 -3.01
N GLY A 218 -5.84 -18.16 -1.74
CA GLY A 218 -6.97 -17.37 -1.25
C GLY A 218 -6.75 -15.86 -1.25
N LEU A 219 -5.51 -15.39 -1.48
CA LEU A 219 -5.25 -13.96 -1.64
C LEU A 219 -5.97 -13.36 -2.85
N ASN A 220 -6.17 -14.13 -3.91
CA ASN A 220 -6.85 -13.70 -5.13
C ASN A 220 -8.35 -13.90 -5.03
N ASP A 221 -9.14 -12.90 -5.33
CA ASP A 221 -10.57 -13.06 -5.54
C ASP A 221 -10.83 -13.68 -6.93
N HIS A 222 -11.00 -14.98 -6.96
CA HIS A 222 -11.12 -15.74 -8.19
C HIS A 222 -12.37 -15.45 -9.03
N LEU A 223 -13.37 -14.79 -8.46
CA LEU A 223 -14.62 -14.45 -9.16
C LEU A 223 -14.61 -13.02 -9.72
N GLN A 224 -14.39 -12.02 -8.86
CA GLN A 224 -14.45 -10.60 -9.24
C GLN A 224 -13.11 -10.06 -9.73
N GLY A 225 -12.02 -10.74 -9.36
CA GLY A 225 -10.66 -10.27 -9.57
C GLY A 225 -10.17 -9.35 -8.46
N GLY A 226 -8.93 -8.92 -8.60
CA GLY A 226 -8.22 -8.19 -7.56
C GLY A 226 -7.73 -9.09 -6.43
N ILE A 227 -7.00 -8.50 -5.48
CA ILE A 227 -6.42 -9.22 -4.36
C ILE A 227 -6.91 -8.65 -3.03
N PHE A 228 -6.98 -9.53 -2.03
CA PHE A 228 -7.16 -9.17 -0.63
C PHE A 228 -5.85 -8.64 -0.02
N ARG A 229 -5.93 -8.15 1.21
CA ARG A 229 -4.84 -7.43 1.87
C ARG A 229 -3.62 -8.31 2.19
N TYR A 230 -3.84 -9.46 2.84
CA TYR A 230 -2.82 -10.45 3.22
C TYR A 230 -3.49 -11.76 3.60
N CYS A 231 -2.73 -12.86 3.67
CA CYS A 231 -3.22 -14.13 4.23
C CYS A 231 -2.73 -14.30 5.67
N VAL A 232 -3.62 -14.80 6.53
CA VAL A 232 -3.35 -15.02 7.96
C VAL A 232 -2.47 -16.26 8.21
N ASP A 233 -2.26 -17.08 7.18
CA ASP A 233 -1.51 -18.33 7.21
C ASP A 233 -0.33 -18.33 6.23
N ARG A 234 0.59 -19.28 6.44
CA ARG A 234 1.80 -19.46 5.62
C ARG A 234 1.50 -19.96 4.21
N GLN A 235 0.36 -20.65 4.00
CA GLN A 235 -0.01 -21.36 2.78
C GLN A 235 -0.72 -20.49 1.75
N TRP A 236 -0.99 -19.22 2.03
CA TRP A 236 -1.82 -18.33 1.22
C TRP A 236 -3.29 -18.80 1.14
N THR A 237 -3.82 -19.40 2.21
CA THR A 237 -5.14 -20.03 2.19
C THR A 237 -6.24 -19.03 2.51
N ILE A 238 -6.20 -18.43 3.70
CA ILE A 238 -7.27 -17.55 4.19
C ILE A 238 -6.78 -16.11 4.22
N PRO A 239 -7.41 -15.21 3.46
CA PRO A 239 -7.06 -13.81 3.49
C PRO A 239 -7.76 -13.10 4.64
N HIS A 240 -7.20 -11.95 5.04
CA HIS A 240 -7.96 -10.87 5.61
C HIS A 240 -8.71 -10.19 4.47
N PHE A 241 -10.06 -10.20 4.51
CA PHE A 241 -10.91 -9.98 3.33
C PHE A 241 -11.02 -8.52 2.86
N GLU A 242 -10.30 -7.58 3.44
CA GLU A 242 -10.26 -6.21 2.92
C GLU A 242 -9.55 -6.13 1.56
N LYS A 243 -10.01 -5.24 0.68
CA LYS A 243 -9.34 -4.91 -0.58
C LYS A 243 -8.91 -3.45 -0.55
N MET A 244 -7.58 -3.22 -0.53
CA MET A 244 -7.01 -1.87 -0.57
C MET A 244 -6.66 -1.47 -1.99
N LEU A 245 -6.90 -0.22 -2.35
CA LEU A 245 -6.58 0.31 -3.68
C LEU A 245 -5.08 0.19 -4.01
N TYR A 246 -4.22 0.47 -3.04
CA TYR A 246 -2.77 0.39 -3.24
C TYR A 246 -2.29 -1.05 -3.48
N ASP A 247 -2.92 -2.06 -2.90
CA ASP A 247 -2.59 -3.46 -3.17
C ASP A 247 -2.96 -3.85 -4.61
N GLN A 248 -4.10 -3.35 -5.13
CA GLN A 248 -4.47 -3.53 -6.53
C GLN A 248 -3.46 -2.88 -7.47
N ALA A 249 -3.03 -1.64 -7.18
CA ALA A 249 -2.04 -0.94 -7.98
C ALA A 249 -0.71 -1.70 -8.02
N MET A 250 -0.21 -2.14 -6.86
CA MET A 250 1.06 -2.86 -6.78
C MET A 250 0.98 -4.24 -7.43
N ALA A 251 -0.12 -4.97 -7.26
CA ALA A 251 -0.34 -6.25 -7.93
C ALA A 251 -0.41 -6.09 -9.46
N LEU A 252 -1.11 -5.07 -9.97
CA LEU A 252 -1.17 -4.77 -11.41
C LEU A 252 0.23 -4.53 -11.98
N TRP A 253 1.04 -3.72 -11.30
CA TRP A 253 2.42 -3.46 -11.72
C TRP A 253 3.24 -4.76 -11.72
N CYS A 254 3.21 -5.54 -10.64
CA CYS A 254 3.95 -6.80 -10.52
C CYS A 254 3.55 -7.82 -11.58
N TYR A 255 2.26 -8.10 -11.76
CA TYR A 255 1.82 -9.14 -12.69
C TYR A 255 2.01 -8.74 -14.16
N SER A 256 1.82 -7.46 -14.52
CA SER A 256 2.11 -7.00 -15.87
C SER A 256 3.61 -7.08 -16.20
N LEU A 257 4.48 -6.69 -15.26
CA LEU A 257 5.93 -6.82 -15.40
C LEU A 257 6.35 -8.29 -15.47
N ALA A 258 5.78 -9.15 -14.62
CA ALA A 258 6.06 -10.58 -14.63
C ALA A 258 5.65 -11.23 -15.95
N TYR A 259 4.55 -10.85 -16.55
CA TYR A 259 4.18 -11.30 -17.90
C TYR A 259 5.25 -10.92 -18.93
N LYS A 260 5.70 -9.68 -18.94
CA LYS A 260 6.72 -9.20 -19.90
C LYS A 260 8.08 -9.88 -19.72
N VAL A 261 8.48 -10.16 -18.46
CA VAL A 261 9.80 -10.72 -18.12
C VAL A 261 9.83 -12.25 -18.20
N ILE A 262 8.79 -12.91 -17.68
CA ILE A 262 8.73 -14.37 -17.54
C ILE A 262 7.95 -15.03 -18.71
N GLY A 263 7.01 -14.32 -19.31
CA GLY A 263 6.24 -14.78 -20.47
C GLY A 263 5.06 -15.71 -20.16
N LYS A 264 4.64 -15.86 -18.87
CA LYS A 264 3.53 -16.74 -18.48
C LYS A 264 2.19 -16.05 -18.71
N SER A 265 1.32 -16.62 -19.58
CA SER A 265 0.02 -16.05 -19.97
C SER A 265 -0.94 -15.83 -18.80
N GLU A 266 -0.84 -16.63 -17.74
CA GLU A 266 -1.62 -16.54 -16.51
C GLU A 266 -1.35 -15.23 -15.75
N TYR A 267 -0.14 -14.66 -15.88
CA TYR A 267 0.17 -13.35 -15.28
C TYR A 267 -0.52 -12.22 -16.03
N LYS A 268 -0.66 -12.32 -17.36
CA LYS A 268 -1.49 -11.40 -18.14
C LYS A 268 -2.95 -11.46 -17.71
N LYS A 269 -3.53 -12.67 -17.58
CA LYS A 269 -4.91 -12.85 -17.12
C LYS A 269 -5.13 -12.27 -15.72
N MET A 270 -4.15 -12.46 -14.81
CA MET A 270 -4.20 -11.88 -13.47
C MET A 270 -4.18 -10.34 -13.52
N ALA A 271 -3.27 -9.74 -14.28
CA ALA A 271 -3.23 -8.28 -14.46
C ALA A 271 -4.55 -7.74 -15.05
N GLU A 272 -5.12 -8.41 -16.05
CA GLU A 272 -6.41 -8.04 -16.65
C GLU A 272 -7.57 -8.17 -15.65
N SER A 273 -7.55 -9.17 -14.76
CA SER A 273 -8.56 -9.32 -13.71
C SER A 273 -8.48 -8.20 -12.66
N ILE A 274 -7.26 -7.73 -12.35
CA ILE A 274 -7.07 -6.58 -11.46
C ILE A 274 -7.57 -5.28 -12.11
N VAL A 275 -7.35 -5.08 -13.42
CA VAL A 275 -7.91 -3.93 -14.15
C VAL A 275 -9.43 -3.92 -14.08
N ARG A 276 -10.08 -5.08 -14.29
CA ARG A 276 -11.54 -5.19 -14.13
C ARG A 276 -11.98 -4.85 -12.71
N CYS A 277 -11.30 -5.38 -11.70
CA CYS A 277 -11.62 -5.07 -10.31
C CYS A 277 -11.50 -3.56 -10.01
N LEU A 278 -10.47 -2.90 -10.53
CA LEU A 278 -10.33 -1.44 -10.40
C LEU A 278 -11.51 -0.72 -11.03
N ASP A 279 -11.94 -1.13 -12.22
CA ASP A 279 -13.03 -0.49 -12.95
C ASP A 279 -14.40 -0.76 -12.34
N ASP A 280 -14.67 -2.00 -11.92
CA ASP A 280 -15.98 -2.42 -11.45
C ASP A 280 -16.23 -2.09 -9.97
N CYS A 281 -15.14 -2.11 -9.15
CA CYS A 281 -15.29 -2.02 -7.69
C CYS A 281 -14.78 -0.69 -7.12
N PHE A 282 -13.69 -0.16 -7.65
CA PHE A 282 -13.03 1.01 -7.06
C PHE A 282 -13.33 2.33 -7.77
N ALA A 283 -13.80 2.31 -9.03
CA ALA A 283 -13.98 3.53 -9.80
C ALA A 283 -15.03 4.47 -9.18
N ASP A 284 -14.67 5.75 -9.09
CA ASP A 284 -15.55 6.85 -8.69
C ASP A 284 -15.15 8.15 -9.41
N ASN A 285 -16.04 8.68 -10.27
CA ASN A 285 -15.88 9.95 -10.97
C ASN A 285 -14.51 10.15 -11.67
N GLY A 286 -13.96 9.08 -12.26
CA GLY A 286 -12.69 9.08 -13.00
C GLY A 286 -11.44 8.96 -12.12
N LEU A 287 -11.63 8.72 -10.83
CA LEU A 287 -10.62 8.33 -9.84
C LEU A 287 -11.04 7.02 -9.16
N PHE A 288 -10.35 6.62 -8.10
CA PHE A 288 -10.60 5.38 -7.39
C PHE A 288 -10.69 5.62 -5.88
N ILE A 289 -11.65 4.95 -5.25
CA ILE A 289 -11.85 4.94 -3.80
C ILE A 289 -10.74 4.18 -3.07
N SER A 290 -10.59 4.42 -1.76
CA SER A 290 -9.47 3.90 -0.97
C SER A 290 -9.55 2.38 -0.72
N ALA A 291 -10.72 1.85 -0.32
CA ALA A 291 -10.81 0.45 0.11
C ALA A 291 -12.23 -0.12 0.11
N HIS A 292 -12.28 -1.47 0.20
CA HIS A 292 -13.47 -2.23 0.60
C HIS A 292 -13.19 -2.93 1.92
N ASP A 293 -14.20 -2.93 2.81
CA ASP A 293 -14.12 -3.52 4.13
C ASP A 293 -13.87 -5.04 4.10
N ALA A 294 -13.23 -5.57 5.12
CA ALA A 294 -13.13 -7.00 5.35
C ALA A 294 -14.49 -7.59 5.77
N ASP A 295 -15.27 -6.79 6.51
CA ASP A 295 -16.52 -7.20 7.11
C ASP A 295 -17.71 -6.86 6.21
N THR A 296 -18.71 -7.74 6.22
CA THR A 296 -20.05 -7.48 5.70
C THR A 296 -21.05 -7.79 6.80
N GLU A 297 -21.85 -6.79 7.20
CA GLU A 297 -22.81 -6.93 8.32
C GLU A 297 -22.13 -7.43 9.62
N HIS A 298 -20.93 -6.94 9.91
CA HIS A 298 -20.08 -7.28 11.06
C HIS A 298 -19.51 -8.72 11.06
N VAL A 299 -19.54 -9.42 9.92
CA VAL A 299 -18.95 -10.74 9.76
C VAL A 299 -17.85 -10.69 8.71
N GLU A 300 -16.62 -11.07 9.11
CA GLU A 300 -15.47 -11.07 8.21
C GLU A 300 -15.69 -12.06 7.07
N GLY A 301 -15.46 -11.62 5.83
CA GLY A 301 -15.52 -12.46 4.65
C GLY A 301 -16.92 -12.91 4.22
N ALA A 302 -18.00 -12.50 4.89
CA ALA A 302 -19.37 -13.01 4.66
C ALA A 302 -19.83 -12.94 3.19
N THR A 303 -19.43 -11.92 2.45
CA THR A 303 -19.72 -11.81 1.01
C THR A 303 -19.02 -12.89 0.20
N TYR A 304 -17.80 -13.28 0.58
CA TYR A 304 -16.86 -14.03 -0.27
C TYR A 304 -16.89 -15.53 -0.07
N VAL A 305 -17.31 -16.00 1.11
CA VAL A 305 -17.31 -17.43 1.46
C VAL A 305 -18.60 -18.13 1.07
N TRP A 306 -18.54 -19.47 0.94
CA TRP A 306 -19.62 -20.30 0.44
C TRP A 306 -19.86 -21.50 1.36
N SER A 307 -21.10 -21.95 1.50
CA SER A 307 -21.33 -23.28 2.04
C SER A 307 -21.17 -24.35 0.94
N TYR A 308 -20.76 -25.56 1.34
CA TYR A 308 -20.66 -26.70 0.41
C TYR A 308 -22.00 -27.00 -0.27
N THR A 309 -23.09 -26.98 0.50
CA THR A 309 -24.44 -27.22 0.00
C THR A 309 -24.87 -26.16 -1.01
N GLU A 310 -24.63 -24.89 -0.72
CA GLU A 310 -24.93 -23.77 -1.65
C GLU A 310 -24.24 -23.95 -3.00
N LEU A 311 -22.93 -24.26 -3.00
CA LEU A 311 -22.19 -24.51 -4.24
C LEU A 311 -22.73 -25.71 -5.02
N LYS A 312 -23.00 -26.84 -4.32
CA LYS A 312 -23.47 -28.06 -4.93
C LYS A 312 -24.86 -27.91 -5.53
N ASP A 313 -25.77 -27.27 -4.82
CA ASP A 313 -27.16 -27.11 -5.27
C ASP A 313 -27.27 -26.10 -6.42
N PHE A 314 -26.47 -25.03 -6.36
CA PHE A 314 -26.48 -23.98 -7.39
C PHE A 314 -25.87 -24.45 -8.71
N LEU A 315 -24.74 -25.15 -8.67
CA LEU A 315 -24.02 -25.57 -9.89
C LEU A 315 -24.62 -26.83 -10.52
N GLY A 316 -25.31 -27.67 -9.74
CA GLY A 316 -25.74 -29.00 -10.20
C GLY A 316 -24.57 -29.99 -10.40
N PRO A 317 -24.86 -31.27 -10.69
CA PRO A 317 -23.85 -32.33 -10.59
C PRO A 317 -22.64 -32.16 -11.52
N ASP A 318 -22.86 -31.83 -12.79
CA ASP A 318 -21.78 -31.79 -13.79
C ASP A 318 -20.87 -30.55 -13.61
N GLU A 319 -21.45 -29.36 -13.40
CA GLU A 319 -20.68 -28.12 -13.14
C GLU A 319 -19.95 -28.24 -11.80
N PHE A 320 -20.61 -28.76 -10.75
CA PHE A 320 -19.98 -28.96 -9.46
C PHE A 320 -18.79 -29.93 -9.53
N LYS A 321 -18.87 -30.99 -10.30
CA LYS A 321 -17.77 -31.92 -10.54
C LYS A 321 -16.58 -31.20 -11.23
N ARG A 322 -16.86 -30.40 -12.26
CA ARG A 322 -15.81 -29.58 -12.95
C ARG A 322 -15.19 -28.59 -11.98
N PHE A 323 -16.01 -27.97 -11.14
CA PHE A 323 -15.58 -26.97 -10.16
C PHE A 323 -14.64 -27.59 -9.12
N CYS A 324 -15.02 -28.72 -8.51
CA CYS A 324 -14.19 -29.49 -7.56
C CYS A 324 -12.87 -29.99 -8.16
N ALA A 325 -12.79 -30.20 -9.48
CA ALA A 325 -11.55 -30.59 -10.15
C ALA A 325 -10.54 -29.42 -10.20
N SER A 326 -11.01 -28.16 -10.17
CA SER A 326 -10.16 -26.96 -10.31
C SER A 326 -10.05 -26.14 -9.04
N TYR A 327 -10.98 -26.27 -8.11
CA TYR A 327 -10.99 -25.59 -6.81
C TYR A 327 -10.87 -26.56 -5.65
N ASP A 328 -10.31 -26.08 -4.55
CA ASP A 328 -10.23 -26.85 -3.31
C ASP A 328 -11.55 -26.73 -2.55
N ILE A 329 -12.40 -27.72 -2.74
CA ILE A 329 -13.76 -27.78 -2.21
C ILE A 329 -13.88 -28.97 -1.29
N ASP A 330 -14.08 -28.73 -0.02
CA ASP A 330 -14.29 -29.74 1.02
C ASP A 330 -15.59 -29.46 1.78
N GLU A 331 -16.30 -30.51 2.20
CA GLU A 331 -17.57 -30.39 2.91
C GLU A 331 -17.43 -29.74 4.30
N GLN A 332 -16.25 -29.88 4.91
CA GLN A 332 -15.93 -29.24 6.20
C GLN A 332 -15.57 -27.76 6.07
N GLY A 333 -15.26 -27.31 4.84
CA GLY A 333 -14.80 -25.95 4.57
C GLY A 333 -13.35 -25.71 5.02
N ASN A 334 -12.83 -24.55 4.63
CA ASN A 334 -11.48 -24.09 5.00
C ASN A 334 -11.51 -22.83 5.87
N PHE A 335 -12.68 -22.23 6.10
CA PHE A 335 -12.86 -21.03 6.92
C PHE A 335 -14.16 -21.11 7.72
N GLU A 336 -14.08 -21.43 9.03
CA GLU A 336 -15.23 -21.51 9.97
C GLU A 336 -16.41 -22.37 9.49
N GLY A 337 -16.11 -23.50 8.82
CA GLY A 337 -17.12 -24.38 8.24
C GLY A 337 -17.67 -23.93 6.88
N LEU A 338 -17.15 -22.82 6.36
CA LEU A 338 -17.44 -22.29 5.03
C LEU A 338 -16.21 -22.48 4.10
N ILE A 339 -16.40 -22.22 2.82
CA ILE A 339 -15.39 -22.39 1.79
C ILE A 339 -14.99 -21.01 1.26
N HIS A 340 -13.74 -20.61 1.47
CA HIS A 340 -13.09 -19.59 0.68
C HIS A 340 -12.44 -20.24 -0.54
N LEU A 341 -12.59 -19.64 -1.72
CA LEU A 341 -12.18 -20.26 -2.98
C LEU A 341 -10.67 -20.23 -3.18
N ILE A 342 -10.07 -21.40 -3.42
CA ILE A 342 -8.65 -21.59 -3.72
C ILE A 342 -8.54 -22.44 -4.97
N ARG A 343 -7.74 -22.05 -5.95
CA ARG A 343 -7.53 -22.82 -7.17
C ARG A 343 -6.43 -23.88 -7.00
N LYS A 344 -6.69 -25.07 -7.54
CA LYS A 344 -5.71 -26.15 -7.65
C LYS A 344 -4.91 -26.13 -8.96
N ASN A 345 -5.45 -25.48 -9.99
CA ASN A 345 -4.85 -25.48 -11.33
C ASN A 345 -5.33 -24.26 -12.16
N ASP A 346 -4.81 -24.15 -13.37
CA ASP A 346 -5.06 -23.05 -14.31
C ASP A 346 -6.19 -23.31 -15.31
N VAL A 347 -7.02 -24.34 -15.10
CA VAL A 347 -8.17 -24.64 -15.97
C VAL A 347 -9.19 -23.50 -15.87
N SER A 348 -9.52 -22.89 -17.00
CA SER A 348 -10.51 -21.81 -17.07
C SER A 348 -11.94 -22.36 -16.90
N LEU A 349 -12.70 -21.78 -15.98
CA LEU A 349 -14.09 -22.11 -15.69
C LEU A 349 -14.97 -20.84 -15.72
N TYR A 350 -14.72 -19.96 -16.69
CA TYR A 350 -15.42 -18.65 -16.79
C TYR A 350 -16.93 -18.80 -16.75
N ASP A 351 -17.49 -19.85 -17.40
CA ASP A 351 -18.93 -20.15 -17.39
C ASP A 351 -19.48 -20.38 -15.97
N ILE A 352 -18.71 -21.04 -15.12
CA ILE A 352 -19.08 -21.32 -13.71
C ILE A 352 -18.77 -20.11 -12.82
N GLU A 353 -17.60 -19.52 -13.00
CA GLU A 353 -17.15 -18.36 -12.22
C GLU A 353 -18.08 -17.16 -12.40
N ASP A 354 -18.53 -16.87 -13.63
CA ASP A 354 -19.50 -15.80 -13.92
C ASP A 354 -20.86 -16.06 -13.26
N LYS A 355 -21.32 -17.33 -13.23
CA LYS A 355 -22.55 -17.69 -12.51
C LYS A 355 -22.43 -17.47 -11.01
N LEU A 356 -21.30 -17.87 -10.42
CA LEU A 356 -21.05 -17.68 -8.99
C LEU A 356 -20.90 -16.20 -8.66
N LEU A 357 -20.20 -15.41 -9.49
CA LEU A 357 -20.10 -13.97 -9.32
C LEU A 357 -21.48 -13.29 -9.38
N PHE A 358 -22.32 -13.68 -10.33
CA PHE A 358 -23.69 -13.17 -10.42
C PHE A 358 -24.52 -13.47 -9.15
N LEU A 359 -24.35 -14.65 -8.58
CA LEU A 359 -25.00 -15.03 -7.32
C LEU A 359 -24.45 -14.21 -6.15
N ARG A 360 -23.13 -14.12 -6.04
CA ARG A 360 -22.44 -13.35 -4.99
C ARG A 360 -22.83 -11.87 -5.00
N ASN A 361 -23.00 -11.27 -6.18
CA ASN A 361 -23.39 -9.86 -6.32
C ASN A 361 -24.81 -9.54 -5.81
N LYS A 362 -25.63 -10.57 -5.51
CA LYS A 362 -26.95 -10.40 -4.88
C LYS A 362 -26.88 -10.40 -3.35
N ARG A 363 -25.75 -10.80 -2.77
CA ARG A 363 -25.52 -10.74 -1.31
C ARG A 363 -25.28 -9.29 -0.88
N ALA A 364 -25.37 -9.04 0.42
CA ALA A 364 -24.82 -7.81 1.00
C ALA A 364 -23.35 -7.67 0.60
N GLN A 365 -22.93 -6.44 0.24
CA GLN A 365 -21.56 -6.15 -0.19
C GLN A 365 -20.80 -5.46 0.93
N PRO A 366 -19.47 -5.60 0.99
CA PRO A 366 -18.65 -4.91 1.98
C PRO A 366 -18.82 -3.39 1.89
N ALA A 367 -18.70 -2.72 3.02
CA ALA A 367 -18.71 -1.27 3.06
C ALA A 367 -17.53 -0.71 2.24
N ARG A 368 -17.76 0.46 1.62
CA ARG A 368 -16.75 1.14 0.80
C ARG A 368 -16.17 2.31 1.58
N ASP A 369 -14.86 2.42 1.64
CA ASP A 369 -14.20 3.65 2.03
C ASP A 369 -14.05 4.56 0.81
N ASN A 370 -15.00 5.45 0.63
CA ASN A 370 -15.11 6.32 -0.54
C ASN A 370 -14.14 7.52 -0.53
N LYS A 371 -13.12 7.51 0.32
CA LYS A 371 -12.06 8.52 0.26
C LYS A 371 -11.27 8.39 -1.05
N ILE A 372 -10.93 9.52 -1.64
CA ILE A 372 -10.01 9.62 -2.76
C ILE A 372 -8.67 10.13 -2.18
N ILE A 373 -7.64 9.32 -2.22
CA ILE A 373 -6.29 9.69 -1.76
C ILE A 373 -5.43 10.02 -2.97
N CYS A 374 -4.82 11.21 -2.99
CA CYS A 374 -4.08 11.73 -4.14
C CYS A 374 -2.93 10.80 -4.53
N GLY A 375 -2.02 10.50 -3.61
CA GLY A 375 -0.83 9.69 -3.88
C GLY A 375 -1.15 8.24 -4.25
N ILE A 376 -2.20 7.65 -3.67
CA ILE A 376 -2.60 6.28 -4.00
C ILE A 376 -3.20 6.22 -5.42
N ASN A 377 -4.01 7.21 -5.82
CA ASN A 377 -4.49 7.31 -7.19
C ASN A 377 -3.35 7.58 -8.19
N ALA A 378 -2.33 8.34 -7.80
CA ALA A 378 -1.11 8.51 -8.61
C ALA A 378 -0.33 7.19 -8.75
N LEU A 379 -0.30 6.34 -7.71
CA LEU A 379 0.28 5.00 -7.75
C LEU A 379 -0.50 4.08 -8.72
N VAL A 380 -1.85 4.17 -8.73
CA VAL A 380 -2.68 3.49 -9.75
C VAL A 380 -2.31 3.96 -11.16
N ALA A 381 -2.11 5.26 -11.37
CA ALA A 381 -1.68 5.77 -12.68
C ALA A 381 -0.31 5.20 -13.10
N ILE A 382 0.67 5.12 -12.18
CA ILE A 382 1.96 4.46 -12.41
C ILE A 382 1.75 2.99 -12.85
N ALA A 383 0.94 2.25 -12.10
CA ALA A 383 0.66 0.84 -12.38
C ALA A 383 -0.04 0.64 -13.75
N MET A 384 -0.98 1.52 -14.09
CA MET A 384 -1.67 1.48 -15.38
C MET A 384 -0.73 1.81 -16.55
N ILE A 385 0.19 2.77 -16.40
CA ILE A 385 1.20 3.07 -17.41
C ILE A 385 2.07 1.83 -17.64
N GLN A 386 2.57 1.24 -16.56
CA GLN A 386 3.41 0.04 -16.64
C GLN A 386 2.66 -1.14 -17.26
N ALA A 387 1.40 -1.35 -16.87
CA ALA A 387 0.57 -2.39 -17.45
C ALA A 387 0.28 -2.12 -18.94
N GLY A 388 0.00 -0.87 -19.32
CA GLY A 388 -0.20 -0.48 -20.72
C GLY A 388 0.99 -0.86 -21.61
N ARG A 389 2.19 -0.58 -21.13
CA ARG A 389 3.46 -0.90 -21.81
C ARG A 389 3.75 -2.39 -21.86
N ASN A 390 3.61 -3.08 -20.72
CA ASN A 390 3.96 -4.50 -20.59
C ASN A 390 2.96 -5.44 -21.26
N LEU A 391 1.68 -5.08 -21.30
CA LEU A 391 0.58 -5.88 -21.88
C LEU A 391 0.23 -5.46 -23.31
N GLU A 392 0.87 -4.41 -23.85
CA GLU A 392 0.56 -3.79 -25.16
C GLU A 392 -0.88 -3.28 -25.22
N ARG A 393 -1.32 -2.57 -24.15
CA ARG A 393 -2.65 -1.99 -23.98
C ARG A 393 -2.57 -0.47 -23.81
N PRO A 394 -2.39 0.30 -24.90
CA PRO A 394 -2.18 1.75 -24.85
C PRO A 394 -3.35 2.51 -24.17
N GLU A 395 -4.57 1.97 -24.19
CA GLU A 395 -5.71 2.56 -23.51
C GLU A 395 -5.53 2.67 -21.99
N LEU A 396 -4.65 1.87 -21.39
CA LEU A 396 -4.32 2.00 -19.96
C LEU A 396 -3.42 3.21 -19.69
N GLU A 397 -2.50 3.54 -20.62
CA GLU A 397 -1.70 4.78 -20.52
C GLU A 397 -2.60 6.02 -20.72
N GLU A 398 -3.57 5.98 -21.64
CA GLU A 398 -4.54 7.05 -21.82
C GLU A 398 -5.39 7.26 -20.56
N LYS A 399 -5.87 6.18 -19.95
CA LYS A 399 -6.60 6.21 -18.68
C LYS A 399 -5.76 6.79 -17.55
N ALA A 400 -4.49 6.40 -17.46
CA ALA A 400 -3.56 6.97 -16.49
C ALA A 400 -3.37 8.49 -16.68
N ALA A 401 -3.25 8.95 -17.93
CA ALA A 401 -3.18 10.38 -18.22
C ALA A 401 -4.46 11.14 -17.78
N GLN A 402 -5.63 10.51 -17.93
CA GLN A 402 -6.91 11.08 -17.44
C GLN A 402 -6.93 11.15 -15.91
N ILE A 403 -6.47 10.09 -15.21
CA ILE A 403 -6.34 10.08 -13.74
C ILE A 403 -5.44 11.23 -13.29
N ILE A 404 -4.27 11.39 -13.90
CA ILE A 404 -3.32 12.45 -13.55
C ILE A 404 -3.96 13.84 -13.73
N ARG A 405 -4.67 14.08 -14.85
CA ARG A 405 -5.39 15.35 -15.05
C ARG A 405 -6.43 15.59 -13.96
N ARG A 406 -7.24 14.57 -13.63
CA ARG A 406 -8.24 14.68 -12.55
C ARG A 406 -7.61 14.93 -11.19
N LEU A 407 -6.45 14.35 -10.89
CA LEU A 407 -5.71 14.62 -9.64
C LEU A 407 -5.23 16.08 -9.59
N ILE A 408 -4.70 16.58 -10.69
CA ILE A 408 -4.30 17.99 -10.79
C ILE A 408 -5.49 18.91 -10.59
N ASP A 409 -6.59 18.68 -11.30
CA ASP A 409 -7.80 19.51 -11.20
C ASP A 409 -8.39 19.50 -9.78
N LEU A 410 -8.34 18.35 -9.09
CA LEU A 410 -8.94 18.20 -7.77
C LEU A 410 -8.01 18.71 -6.66
N PHE A 411 -6.70 18.42 -6.72
CA PHE A 411 -5.80 18.58 -5.59
C PHE A 411 -4.76 19.70 -5.74
N TRP A 412 -4.37 20.10 -6.96
CA TRP A 412 -3.35 21.11 -7.18
C TRP A 412 -3.95 22.51 -7.26
N ASP A 413 -3.53 23.44 -6.40
CA ASP A 413 -4.01 24.83 -6.39
C ASP A 413 -3.05 25.81 -7.09
N GLY A 414 -2.01 25.31 -7.76
CA GLY A 414 -0.95 26.09 -8.39
C GLY A 414 0.28 26.28 -7.49
N LYS A 415 0.19 25.94 -6.20
CA LYS A 415 1.27 26.12 -5.22
C LYS A 415 1.45 24.89 -4.32
N THR A 416 0.36 24.29 -3.88
CA THR A 416 0.36 23.12 -2.97
C THR A 416 -0.54 22.02 -3.49
N LEU A 417 -0.24 20.78 -3.09
CA LEU A 417 -1.00 19.59 -3.44
C LEU A 417 -1.80 19.10 -2.22
N GLY A 418 -3.11 19.04 -2.35
CA GLY A 418 -3.98 18.45 -1.32
C GLY A 418 -3.83 16.93 -1.27
N HIS A 419 -4.22 16.32 -0.15
CA HIS A 419 -4.02 14.92 0.13
C HIS A 419 -5.22 14.04 -0.15
N SER A 420 -6.38 14.36 0.42
CA SER A 420 -7.58 13.53 0.33
C SER A 420 -8.84 14.32 0.05
N TYR A 421 -9.83 13.63 -0.52
CA TYR A 421 -11.16 14.17 -0.79
C TYR A 421 -12.22 13.17 -0.33
N TYR A 422 -13.24 13.67 0.39
CA TYR A 422 -14.36 12.89 0.86
C TYR A 422 -15.61 13.77 1.01
N ASN A 423 -16.77 13.34 0.49
CA ASN A 423 -18.07 14.02 0.61
C ASN A 423 -18.02 15.54 0.34
N GLY A 424 -17.37 15.96 -0.73
CA GLY A 424 -17.29 17.37 -1.11
C GLY A 424 -16.19 18.16 -0.38
N ALA A 425 -15.54 17.58 0.62
CA ALA A 425 -14.48 18.23 1.39
C ALA A 425 -13.09 17.74 0.97
N LYS A 426 -12.21 18.69 0.65
CA LYS A 426 -10.79 18.45 0.37
C LYS A 426 -9.96 18.72 1.62
N GLN A 427 -9.11 17.77 1.99
CA GLN A 427 -8.09 17.97 3.01
C GLN A 427 -6.82 18.54 2.37
N ASN A 428 -6.46 19.77 2.74
CA ASN A 428 -5.31 20.50 2.21
C ASN A 428 -4.04 20.29 3.05
N LYS A 429 -3.82 19.08 3.57
CA LYS A 429 -2.53 18.69 4.14
C LYS A 429 -1.59 18.31 3.01
N ASN A 430 -0.29 18.51 3.21
CA ASN A 430 0.71 18.33 2.17
C ASN A 430 1.69 17.25 2.59
N PHE A 431 1.73 16.16 1.82
CA PHE A 431 2.61 15.01 2.09
C PHE A 431 3.53 14.74 0.91
N LEU A 432 4.75 14.32 1.22
CA LEU A 432 5.77 13.98 0.22
C LEU A 432 5.28 12.84 -0.67
N PHE A 433 4.62 11.84 -0.10
CA PHE A 433 4.11 10.69 -0.85
C PHE A 433 3.24 11.10 -2.03
N ASP A 434 2.27 12.02 -1.82
CA ASP A 434 1.36 12.47 -2.87
C ASP A 434 2.12 13.15 -4.02
N ALA A 435 3.01 14.07 -3.66
CA ALA A 435 3.80 14.83 -4.63
C ALA A 435 4.78 13.93 -5.41
N ALA A 436 5.42 12.99 -4.73
CA ALA A 436 6.41 12.09 -5.30
C ALA A 436 5.78 11.06 -6.24
N ALA A 437 4.64 10.46 -5.84
CA ALA A 437 3.89 9.54 -6.69
C ALA A 437 3.37 10.25 -7.95
N LEU A 438 2.81 11.46 -7.79
CA LEU A 438 2.32 12.26 -8.90
C LEU A 438 3.46 12.66 -9.87
N LEU A 439 4.62 13.10 -9.35
CA LEU A 439 5.80 13.41 -10.16
C LEU A 439 6.25 12.20 -10.97
N THR A 440 6.31 11.04 -10.34
CA THR A 440 6.71 9.80 -10.98
C THR A 440 5.76 9.44 -12.12
N ALA A 441 4.43 9.50 -11.90
CA ALA A 441 3.44 9.24 -12.93
C ALA A 441 3.54 10.23 -14.10
N ILE A 442 3.66 11.53 -13.82
CA ILE A 442 3.81 12.58 -14.85
C ILE A 442 5.09 12.33 -15.67
N SER A 443 6.21 11.97 -15.02
CA SER A 443 7.47 11.70 -15.72
C SER A 443 7.38 10.53 -16.69
N MET A 444 6.53 9.54 -16.40
CA MET A 444 6.28 8.40 -17.30
C MET A 444 5.44 8.80 -18.51
N ILE A 445 4.40 9.61 -18.32
CA ILE A 445 3.59 10.10 -19.46
C ILE A 445 4.42 11.06 -20.33
N TYR A 446 5.28 11.87 -19.74
CA TYR A 446 6.18 12.78 -20.48
C TYR A 446 7.05 12.04 -21.52
N GLU A 447 7.42 10.82 -21.29
CA GLU A 447 8.21 10.01 -22.26
C GLU A 447 7.52 9.91 -23.64
N ASN A 448 6.18 9.88 -23.67
CA ASN A 448 5.40 9.83 -24.90
C ASN A 448 4.88 11.21 -25.33
N ASP A 449 4.66 12.15 -24.41
CA ASP A 449 4.02 13.44 -24.68
C ASP A 449 4.75 14.59 -23.95
N ALA A 450 5.57 15.32 -24.72
CA ALA A 450 6.35 16.46 -24.22
C ALA A 450 5.50 17.65 -23.74
N SER A 451 4.20 17.69 -24.00
CA SER A 451 3.30 18.73 -23.50
C SER A 451 3.22 18.77 -21.97
N TRP A 452 3.55 17.67 -21.31
CA TRP A 452 3.61 17.55 -19.84
C TRP A 452 4.84 18.20 -19.19
N ASN A 453 5.78 18.76 -19.96
CA ASN A 453 7.04 19.28 -19.45
C ASN A 453 6.86 20.35 -18.37
N THR A 454 5.99 21.33 -18.60
CA THR A 454 5.76 22.44 -17.64
C THR A 454 5.21 21.90 -16.33
N LEU A 455 4.23 21.00 -16.37
CA LEU A 455 3.67 20.39 -15.18
C LEU A 455 4.71 19.53 -14.45
N MET A 456 5.45 18.68 -15.18
CA MET A 456 6.50 17.85 -14.62
C MET A 456 7.56 18.68 -13.86
N THR A 457 8.03 19.77 -14.46
CA THR A 457 9.04 20.64 -13.82
C THR A 457 8.49 21.39 -12.63
N THR A 458 7.22 21.81 -12.68
CA THR A 458 6.53 22.47 -11.56
C THR A 458 6.37 21.53 -10.36
N ILE A 459 5.86 20.31 -10.59
CA ILE A 459 5.71 19.31 -9.51
C ILE A 459 7.08 18.84 -9.00
N ALA A 460 8.11 18.74 -9.86
CA ALA A 460 9.47 18.43 -9.42
C ALA A 460 10.01 19.50 -8.44
N ALA A 461 9.79 20.77 -8.71
CA ALA A 461 10.17 21.85 -7.80
C ALA A 461 9.38 21.78 -6.47
N TYR A 462 8.10 21.39 -6.53
CA TYR A 462 7.29 21.19 -5.34
C TYR A 462 7.78 20.00 -4.50
N VAL A 463 8.15 18.88 -5.11
CA VAL A 463 8.77 17.74 -4.40
C VAL A 463 10.05 18.18 -3.68
N GLU A 464 10.91 18.97 -4.33
CA GLU A 464 12.14 19.49 -3.69
C GLU A 464 11.85 20.36 -2.45
N SER A 465 10.68 20.98 -2.34
CA SER A 465 10.30 21.75 -1.16
C SER A 465 10.16 20.92 0.12
N PHE A 466 10.07 19.60 0.02
CA PHE A 466 10.06 18.67 1.16
C PHE A 466 11.47 18.29 1.63
N ARG A 467 12.51 18.89 1.05
CA ARG A 467 13.89 18.72 1.52
C ARG A 467 14.16 19.55 2.78
N ASP A 468 14.90 18.94 3.72
CA ASP A 468 15.54 19.59 4.84
C ASP A 468 17.01 19.16 4.85
N GLY A 469 17.85 19.96 4.20
CA GLY A 469 19.22 19.60 3.90
C GLY A 469 19.31 18.38 2.96
N GLU A 470 19.95 17.30 3.42
CA GLU A 470 20.02 16.05 2.66
C GLU A 470 18.85 15.10 2.93
N LYS A 471 17.99 15.41 3.90
CA LYS A 471 16.88 14.57 4.34
C LYS A 471 15.58 14.96 3.65
N TRP A 472 14.66 13.98 3.61
CA TRP A 472 13.28 14.20 3.20
C TRP A 472 12.38 14.26 4.41
N VAL A 473 11.44 15.20 4.44
CA VAL A 473 10.38 15.27 5.45
C VAL A 473 9.06 14.78 4.83
N GLU A 474 8.29 14.03 5.62
CA GLU A 474 7.02 13.46 5.15
C GLU A 474 5.93 14.52 5.00
N SER A 475 5.89 15.49 5.93
CA SER A 475 4.82 16.48 6.01
C SER A 475 5.35 17.88 6.29
N ARG A 476 4.63 18.87 5.75
CA ARG A 476 4.77 20.29 6.09
C ARG A 476 3.55 20.81 6.87
N ALA A 477 2.80 19.90 7.51
CA ALA A 477 1.65 20.27 8.35
C ALA A 477 2.13 21.04 9.60
N ALA A 478 1.49 22.18 9.86
CA ALA A 478 1.87 23.05 10.99
C ALA A 478 1.31 22.58 12.35
N ASP A 479 0.38 21.62 12.34
CA ASP A 479 -0.33 21.13 13.53
C ASP A 479 0.29 19.85 14.12
N PHE A 480 1.46 19.45 13.61
CA PHE A 480 2.23 18.34 14.15
C PHE A 480 3.74 18.59 14.00
N GLN A 481 4.53 17.85 14.77
CA GLN A 481 5.97 17.93 14.66
C GLN A 481 6.48 17.42 13.32
N GLN A 482 7.68 17.85 12.93
CA GLN A 482 8.32 17.37 11.71
C GLN A 482 8.65 15.89 11.83
N VAL A 483 8.22 15.10 10.84
CA VAL A 483 8.52 13.67 10.70
C VAL A 483 9.38 13.47 9.45
N PHE A 484 10.49 12.77 9.57
CA PHE A 484 11.29 12.39 8.41
C PHE A 484 10.60 11.30 7.61
N ALA A 485 10.66 11.42 6.28
CA ALA A 485 10.05 10.45 5.38
C ALA A 485 10.73 9.08 5.49
N SER A 486 9.93 8.03 5.37
CA SER A 486 10.39 6.65 5.46
C SER A 486 11.15 6.23 4.20
N TRP A 487 12.17 5.39 4.39
CA TRP A 487 12.87 4.64 3.35
C TRP A 487 12.31 3.23 3.15
N PHE A 488 11.30 2.85 3.89
CA PHE A 488 10.76 1.50 3.96
C PHE A 488 9.69 1.26 2.91
N ASP A 489 9.96 0.35 1.95
CA ASP A 489 9.10 0.05 0.80
C ASP A 489 8.15 -1.12 1.07
N HIS A 490 7.28 -1.00 2.03
CA HIS A 490 6.26 -2.01 2.31
C HIS A 490 5.02 -1.37 2.96
N PRO A 491 3.81 -1.67 2.50
CA PRO A 491 3.38 -2.50 1.35
C PRO A 491 3.54 -1.80 -0.01
N ILE A 492 3.82 -0.52 -0.01
CA ILE A 492 4.00 0.34 -1.19
C ILE A 492 5.38 0.97 -1.20
N PRO A 493 5.83 1.52 -2.34
CA PRO A 493 7.06 2.30 -2.37
C PRO A 493 7.03 3.43 -1.35
N SER A 494 8.13 3.65 -0.65
CA SER A 494 8.22 4.74 0.33
C SER A 494 8.18 6.12 -0.34
N SER A 495 7.82 7.14 0.44
CA SER A 495 7.85 8.53 -0.01
C SER A 495 9.22 8.92 -0.54
N VAL A 496 10.29 8.48 0.14
CA VAL A 496 11.68 8.71 -0.31
C VAL A 496 11.97 8.00 -1.62
N SER A 497 11.58 6.73 -1.77
CA SER A 497 11.81 5.97 -2.99
C SER A 497 11.15 6.62 -4.20
N LEU A 498 9.89 7.04 -4.07
CA LEU A 498 9.17 7.73 -5.14
C LEU A 498 9.76 9.12 -5.44
N ALA A 499 10.17 9.87 -4.42
CA ALA A 499 10.79 11.18 -4.59
C ALA A 499 12.13 11.07 -5.35
N GLU A 500 13.01 10.16 -4.93
CA GLU A 500 14.29 9.95 -5.59
C GLU A 500 14.11 9.34 -7.00
N MET A 501 13.15 8.44 -7.20
CA MET A 501 12.83 7.92 -8.53
C MET A 501 12.32 9.03 -9.45
N GLY A 502 11.37 9.85 -9.00
CA GLY A 502 10.83 10.96 -9.77
C GLY A 502 11.91 11.99 -10.13
N ARG A 503 12.76 12.39 -9.19
CA ARG A 503 13.90 13.28 -9.42
C ARG A 503 14.87 12.73 -10.47
N THR A 504 15.27 11.47 -10.31
CA THR A 504 16.21 10.82 -11.23
C THR A 504 15.62 10.73 -12.64
N ARG A 505 14.35 10.34 -12.77
CA ARG A 505 13.65 10.31 -14.06
C ARG A 505 13.61 11.69 -14.70
N VAL A 506 13.20 12.72 -13.97
CA VAL A 506 13.15 14.11 -14.49
C VAL A 506 14.53 14.57 -14.97
N ALA A 507 15.58 14.30 -14.20
CA ALA A 507 16.93 14.69 -14.59
C ALA A 507 17.39 13.97 -15.88
N LEU A 508 17.19 12.65 -15.97
CA LEU A 508 17.50 11.87 -17.17
C LEU A 508 16.69 12.34 -18.39
N LEU A 509 15.38 12.55 -18.22
CA LEU A 509 14.48 12.96 -19.29
C LEU A 509 14.76 14.40 -19.78
N THR A 510 15.31 15.27 -18.94
CA THR A 510 15.66 16.65 -19.29
C THR A 510 17.15 16.86 -19.62
N GLY A 511 17.94 15.77 -19.70
CA GLY A 511 19.37 15.81 -20.06
C GLY A 511 20.26 16.45 -19.00
N LYS A 512 19.83 16.54 -17.74
CA LYS A 512 20.67 17.01 -16.64
C LYS A 512 21.58 15.90 -16.13
N GLU A 513 22.83 16.24 -15.83
CA GLU A 513 23.73 15.28 -15.16
C GLU A 513 23.14 14.84 -13.82
N THR A 514 22.99 13.52 -13.64
CA THR A 514 22.65 12.91 -12.38
C THR A 514 23.88 12.29 -11.76
N LYS A 515 24.23 12.73 -10.56
CA LYS A 515 25.12 11.94 -9.71
C LYS A 515 24.27 10.85 -9.07
N PHE A 516 24.35 9.64 -9.60
CA PHE A 516 23.76 8.49 -8.96
C PHE A 516 24.41 8.28 -7.60
N LYS A 517 23.71 8.64 -6.52
CA LYS A 517 24.10 8.20 -5.20
C LYS A 517 23.86 6.69 -5.17
N SER A 518 24.90 5.90 -4.90
CA SER A 518 24.75 4.47 -4.68
C SER A 518 24.05 4.25 -3.33
N TYR A 519 22.73 4.31 -3.32
CA TYR A 519 21.96 3.77 -2.22
C TYR A 519 22.07 2.26 -2.29
N ARG A 520 22.36 1.63 -1.16
CA ARG A 520 22.47 0.19 -1.07
C ARG A 520 21.38 -0.27 -0.14
N ALA A 521 20.57 -1.19 -0.63
CA ALA A 521 19.44 -1.68 0.11
C ALA A 521 19.83 -2.49 1.34
N SER A 522 18.91 -2.53 2.27
CA SER A 522 18.97 -3.28 3.50
C SER A 522 18.88 -4.79 3.30
N TYR A 523 19.28 -5.52 4.33
CA TYR A 523 19.34 -6.98 4.40
C TYR A 523 18.01 -7.67 4.67
N GLN A 524 16.91 -6.94 4.83
CA GLN A 524 15.60 -7.52 5.11
C GLN A 524 14.73 -7.46 3.86
N ALA A 525 13.95 -8.52 3.61
CA ALA A 525 13.04 -8.61 2.47
C ALA A 525 12.03 -7.43 2.41
N ASP A 526 11.74 -6.83 3.56
CA ASP A 526 10.86 -5.68 3.71
C ASP A 526 11.53 -4.33 3.37
N PHE A 527 12.86 -4.28 3.24
CA PHE A 527 13.63 -3.06 2.94
C PHE A 527 14.00 -2.99 1.46
N PHE A 528 13.11 -3.48 0.61
CA PHE A 528 13.45 -3.40 -0.77
C PHE A 528 12.99 -2.09 -1.35
N ASN A 529 13.85 -1.44 -2.00
CA ASN A 529 13.73 -0.04 -2.35
C ASN A 529 13.81 0.14 -3.88
N ILE A 530 12.73 0.62 -4.50
CA ILE A 530 12.71 0.97 -5.94
C ILE A 530 13.84 1.97 -6.28
N THR A 531 14.23 2.82 -5.32
CA THR A 531 15.37 3.73 -5.44
C THR A 531 16.67 2.99 -5.75
N VAL A 532 16.86 1.79 -5.20
CA VAL A 532 18.05 0.97 -5.48
C VAL A 532 18.11 0.57 -6.95
N MET A 533 16.99 0.22 -7.55
CA MET A 533 16.91 -0.08 -8.98
C MET A 533 17.38 1.09 -9.83
N MET A 534 16.93 2.30 -9.51
CA MET A 534 17.28 3.52 -10.23
C MET A 534 18.76 3.89 -10.00
N ASN A 535 19.23 3.82 -8.76
CA ASN A 535 20.57 4.25 -8.38
C ASN A 535 21.67 3.25 -8.78
N ASN A 536 21.35 1.97 -8.87
CA ASN A 536 22.28 0.94 -9.38
C ASN A 536 22.34 0.90 -10.91
N GLY A 537 21.60 1.79 -11.59
CA GLY A 537 21.62 1.91 -13.04
C GLY A 537 21.04 0.66 -13.71
N LEU A 538 19.98 0.07 -13.13
CA LEU A 538 19.24 -1.02 -13.76
C LEU A 538 18.43 -0.56 -14.98
N PHE A 539 18.34 0.75 -15.19
CA PHE A 539 17.55 1.33 -16.28
C PHE A 539 18.43 1.73 -17.47
N HIS A 540 17.97 1.38 -18.65
CA HIS A 540 18.45 1.91 -19.91
C HIS A 540 17.80 3.27 -20.20
N VAL A 541 18.56 4.19 -20.78
CA VAL A 541 18.03 5.44 -21.31
C VAL A 541 18.23 5.45 -22.80
N ILE A 542 17.13 5.34 -23.55
CA ILE A 542 17.14 5.39 -25.01
C ILE A 542 16.77 6.79 -25.47
N SER A 543 17.65 7.43 -26.23
CA SER A 543 17.37 8.68 -26.92
C SER A 543 17.15 8.42 -28.40
N SER A 544 16.08 8.99 -28.98
CA SER A 544 15.75 8.83 -30.41
C SER A 544 14.88 9.97 -30.94
N LYS A 545 14.89 10.19 -32.27
CA LYS A 545 14.05 11.22 -32.92
C LYS A 545 12.56 10.93 -32.78
N SER A 546 12.19 9.65 -32.91
CA SER A 546 10.81 9.17 -32.76
C SER A 546 10.72 8.19 -31.58
N ALA A 547 9.55 8.07 -30.96
CA ALA A 547 9.34 7.08 -29.92
C ALA A 547 9.52 5.67 -30.49
N VAL A 548 10.25 4.83 -29.75
CA VAL A 548 10.32 3.39 -30.00
C VAL A 548 9.12 2.73 -29.36
N ALA A 549 8.53 1.74 -30.01
CA ALA A 549 7.39 1.02 -29.44
C ALA A 549 7.79 0.30 -28.14
N TRP A 550 6.97 0.40 -27.11
CA TRP A 550 7.25 -0.26 -25.83
C TRP A 550 7.33 -1.78 -25.92
N SER A 551 6.69 -2.38 -26.93
CA SER A 551 6.82 -3.81 -27.24
C SER A 551 8.26 -4.23 -27.58
N GLU A 552 9.04 -3.32 -28.17
CA GLU A 552 10.42 -3.55 -28.58
C GLU A 552 11.45 -3.25 -27.47
N LEU A 553 11.00 -2.64 -26.38
CA LEU A 553 11.85 -2.20 -25.29
C LEU A 553 11.77 -3.16 -24.10
N SER A 554 12.89 -3.27 -23.39
CA SER A 554 12.92 -3.92 -22.08
C SER A 554 12.15 -3.05 -21.05
N PRO A 555 11.43 -3.66 -20.10
CA PRO A 555 10.66 -2.92 -19.08
C PRO A 555 11.48 -1.93 -18.26
N ASN A 556 12.79 -2.13 -18.16
CA ASN A 556 13.72 -1.24 -17.47
C ASN A 556 14.27 -0.13 -18.38
N THR A 557 13.48 0.37 -19.32
CA THR A 557 13.89 1.42 -20.27
C THR A 557 13.15 2.73 -20.00
N LEU A 558 13.88 3.85 -20.09
CA LEU A 558 13.34 5.21 -20.21
C LEU A 558 13.59 5.72 -21.62
N GLN A 559 12.61 6.42 -22.18
CA GLN A 559 12.75 7.04 -23.50
C GLN A 559 12.91 8.56 -23.38
N THR A 560 13.85 9.11 -24.16
CA THR A 560 14.04 10.56 -24.32
C THR A 560 14.04 10.94 -25.79
N ARG A 561 13.83 12.23 -26.10
CA ARG A 561 13.96 12.77 -27.46
C ARG A 561 15.39 13.24 -27.69
N GLY A 562 15.98 12.90 -28.83
CA GLY A 562 17.33 13.30 -29.22
C GLY A 562 17.60 13.09 -30.70
N GLU A 563 18.58 13.82 -31.24
CA GLU A 563 18.95 13.80 -32.68
C GLU A 563 19.52 12.46 -33.10
N THR A 564 20.26 11.78 -32.23
CA THR A 564 20.95 10.52 -32.51
C THR A 564 20.35 9.42 -31.64
N GLN A 565 20.11 8.26 -32.22
CA GLN A 565 19.65 7.11 -31.46
C GLN A 565 20.78 6.55 -30.61
N THR A 566 20.63 6.66 -29.28
CA THR A 566 21.62 6.17 -28.32
C THR A 566 20.94 5.30 -27.27
N ASP A 567 21.70 4.32 -26.75
CA ASP A 567 21.33 3.51 -25.58
C ASP A 567 22.40 3.73 -24.51
N CYS A 568 21.99 4.27 -23.38
CA CYS A 568 22.86 4.54 -22.24
C CYS A 568 22.50 3.62 -21.07
N TYR A 569 23.50 2.91 -20.56
CA TYR A 569 23.36 2.03 -19.41
C TYR A 569 24.54 2.22 -18.46
N ARG A 570 24.28 2.44 -17.18
CA ARG A 570 25.30 2.69 -16.14
C ARG A 570 26.31 3.78 -16.52
N GLY A 571 25.83 4.85 -17.17
CA GLY A 571 26.68 5.98 -17.59
C GLY A 571 27.50 5.72 -18.87
N THR A 572 27.40 4.55 -19.48
CA THR A 572 28.04 4.23 -20.77
C THR A 572 26.99 4.29 -21.86
N CYS A 573 27.22 5.16 -22.84
CA CYS A 573 26.33 5.32 -24.01
C CYS A 573 26.93 4.72 -25.27
N ARG A 574 26.10 4.05 -26.06
CA ARG A 574 26.43 3.57 -27.40
C ARG A 574 25.46 4.14 -28.42
N VAL A 575 25.97 4.49 -29.58
CA VAL A 575 25.14 4.89 -30.72
C VAL A 575 24.55 3.62 -31.34
N LEU A 576 23.23 3.59 -31.46
CA LEU A 576 22.55 2.52 -32.16
C LEU A 576 22.53 2.86 -33.65
N LYS A 577 22.98 1.92 -34.49
CA LYS A 577 22.88 2.10 -35.94
C LYS A 577 21.43 2.04 -36.35
N GLU A 578 20.98 3.01 -37.15
CA GLU A 578 19.67 2.93 -37.80
C GLU A 578 19.62 1.60 -38.60
N LYS A 579 18.58 0.80 -38.33
CA LYS A 579 18.31 -0.44 -39.07
C LYS A 579 17.69 -0.16 -40.43
#